data_c395aa7504d0d3e6b1cb879d83364625
#
_entry.id   c395aa7504d0d3e6b1cb879d83364625
#
_cell.length_a   1.000
_cell.length_b   1.000
_cell.length_c   1.000
_cell.angle_alpha   90.00
_cell.angle_beta   90.00
_cell.angle_gamma   90.00
#
_symmetry.space_group_name_H-M   'P 1'
#
loop_
_entity.id
_entity.type
_entity.pdbx_description
1 polymer ?
#
loop_
_entity_poly.entity_id
_entity_poly.type
_entity_poly.pdbx_seq_one_letter_code
_entity_poly.pdbx_strand_id
1 'polypeptide(L)'
;MSAPGMRLVFAPEARQEFLAAERYYNQQLAGLGGTWRDEILTALRRIRRWPLACPVEHADIRRLTLSRFPYKLLYAVEPNHLYIIAIAHQHRQPDYWTRRVLRVQDGD
;
A
#
# COMPACT_ATOMS: atom_id res chain seq x y z
N MET A 1 22.06 16.98 -0.65
CA MET A 1 21.85 15.63 -1.13
C MET A 1 20.50 15.13 -0.65
N SER A 2 19.69 14.67 -1.55
CA SER A 2 18.44 14.06 -1.11
C SER A 2 18.74 12.67 -0.60
N ALA A 3 18.24 12.34 0.57
CA ALA A 3 18.36 11.00 1.08
C ALA A 3 17.69 10.04 0.12
N PRO A 4 18.21 8.84 -0.06
CA PRO A 4 17.49 7.82 -0.79
C PRO A 4 16.16 7.58 -0.08
N GLY A 5 15.15 7.26 -0.83
CA GLY A 5 13.87 6.93 -0.24
C GLY A 5 14.02 5.76 0.74
N MET A 6 13.11 5.70 1.70
CA MET A 6 13.11 4.63 2.66
C MET A 6 12.84 3.30 1.95
N ARG A 7 13.38 2.22 2.50
CA ARG A 7 13.08 0.87 2.02
C ARG A 7 11.59 0.62 2.11
N LEU A 8 11.06 -0.13 1.15
CA LEU A 8 9.68 -0.59 1.19
C LEU A 8 9.66 -2.05 1.63
N VAL A 9 8.85 -2.34 2.62
CA VAL A 9 8.63 -3.71 3.10
C VAL A 9 7.14 -3.98 3.03
N PHE A 10 6.76 -5.06 2.38
CA PHE A 10 5.35 -5.40 2.20
C PHE A 10 4.93 -6.48 3.18
N ALA A 11 3.78 -6.30 3.82
CA ALA A 11 3.11 -7.43 4.45
C ALA A 11 2.84 -8.49 3.38
N PRO A 12 2.98 -9.78 3.69
CA PRO A 12 2.70 -10.82 2.69
C PRO A 12 1.29 -10.70 2.10
N GLU A 13 0.33 -10.34 2.93
CA GLU A 13 -1.05 -10.17 2.46
C GLU A 13 -1.18 -8.99 1.50
N ALA A 14 -0.43 -7.91 1.73
CA ALA A 14 -0.46 -6.76 0.83
C ALA A 14 0.08 -7.14 -0.54
N ARG A 15 1.16 -7.93 -0.56
CA ARG A 15 1.71 -8.43 -1.82
C ARG A 15 0.70 -9.29 -2.55
N GLN A 16 0.01 -10.17 -1.83
CA GLN A 16 -1.03 -11.02 -2.44
C GLN A 16 -2.18 -10.19 -2.96
N GLU A 17 -2.58 -9.14 -2.24
CA GLU A 17 -3.63 -8.24 -2.70
C GLU A 17 -3.23 -7.54 -3.99
N PHE A 18 -1.99 -7.11 -4.10
CA PHE A 18 -1.49 -6.52 -5.32
C PHE A 18 -1.59 -7.49 -6.50
N LEU A 19 -1.10 -8.71 -6.31
CA LEU A 19 -1.06 -9.69 -7.38
C LEU A 19 -2.46 -10.15 -7.79
N ALA A 20 -3.35 -10.30 -6.82
CA ALA A 20 -4.72 -10.72 -7.10
C ALA A 20 -5.46 -9.65 -7.92
N ALA A 21 -5.27 -8.38 -7.57
CA ALA A 21 -5.88 -7.29 -8.31
C ALA A 21 -5.32 -7.22 -9.73
N GLU A 22 -4.01 -7.41 -9.88
CA GLU A 22 -3.39 -7.41 -11.21
C GLU A 22 -4.01 -8.48 -12.11
N ARG A 23 -4.16 -9.69 -11.58
CA ARG A 23 -4.77 -10.78 -12.33
C ARG A 23 -6.22 -10.47 -12.67
N TYR A 24 -6.97 -9.95 -11.70
CA TYR A 24 -8.38 -9.60 -11.91
C TYR A 24 -8.51 -8.60 -13.05
N TYR A 25 -7.72 -7.54 -13.03
CA TYR A 25 -7.85 -6.49 -14.04
C TYR A 25 -7.40 -6.97 -15.41
N ASN A 26 -6.39 -7.83 -15.50
CA ASN A 26 -6.00 -8.40 -16.78
C ASN A 26 -7.07 -9.32 -17.35
N GLN A 27 -7.88 -9.96 -16.51
CA GLN A 27 -8.99 -10.77 -16.97
C GLN A 27 -10.13 -9.91 -17.48
N GLN A 28 -10.29 -8.71 -16.93
CA GLN A 28 -11.32 -7.78 -17.38
C GLN A 28 -10.96 -7.16 -18.73
N LEU A 29 -9.71 -6.81 -18.93
CA LEU A 29 -9.24 -6.17 -20.15
C LEU A 29 -7.74 -6.39 -20.26
N ALA A 30 -7.30 -6.92 -21.38
CA ALA A 30 -5.88 -7.15 -21.60
C ALA A 30 -5.11 -5.83 -21.45
N GLY A 31 -4.04 -5.85 -20.67
CA GLY A 31 -3.22 -4.67 -20.38
C GLY A 31 -3.65 -3.87 -19.17
N LEU A 32 -4.86 -4.11 -18.66
CA LEU A 32 -5.34 -3.30 -17.52
C LEU A 32 -4.56 -3.61 -16.25
N GLY A 33 -4.05 -4.85 -16.12
CA GLY A 33 -3.17 -5.18 -15.00
C GLY A 33 -1.88 -4.38 -15.03
N GLY A 34 -1.37 -4.06 -16.22
CA GLY A 34 -0.21 -3.19 -16.34
C GLY A 34 -0.50 -1.77 -15.87
N THR A 35 -1.69 -1.26 -16.19
CA THR A 35 -2.11 0.04 -15.71
C THR A 35 -2.22 0.06 -14.19
N TRP A 36 -2.77 -1.01 -13.61
CA TRP A 36 -2.83 -1.18 -12.16
C TRP A 36 -1.43 -1.14 -11.55
N ARG A 37 -0.50 -1.92 -12.13
CA ARG A 37 0.87 -1.97 -11.64
C ARG A 37 1.52 -0.60 -11.69
N ASP A 38 1.32 0.13 -12.79
CA ASP A 38 1.91 1.45 -12.94
C ASP A 38 1.37 2.43 -11.89
N GLU A 39 0.08 2.37 -11.60
CA GLU A 39 -0.48 3.26 -10.59
C GLU A 39 0.02 2.92 -9.19
N ILE A 40 0.17 1.64 -8.88
CA ILE A 40 0.75 1.23 -7.59
C ILE A 40 2.20 1.72 -7.49
N LEU A 41 3.00 1.55 -8.55
CA LEU A 41 4.39 2.01 -8.52
C LEU A 41 4.48 3.51 -8.32
N THR A 42 3.60 4.28 -8.97
CA THR A 42 3.55 5.71 -8.80
C THR A 42 3.20 6.08 -7.35
N ALA A 43 2.22 5.38 -6.78
CA ALA A 43 1.83 5.61 -5.40
C ALA A 43 2.98 5.30 -4.43
N LEU A 44 3.69 4.19 -4.67
CA LEU A 44 4.82 3.82 -3.82
C LEU A 44 5.94 4.86 -3.89
N ARG A 45 6.23 5.37 -5.07
CA ARG A 45 7.23 6.44 -5.21
C ARG A 45 6.81 7.69 -4.43
N ARG A 46 5.53 8.00 -4.47
CA ARG A 46 5.01 9.19 -3.77
C ARG A 46 5.16 9.05 -2.26
N ILE A 47 4.80 7.90 -1.68
CA ILE A 47 4.91 7.74 -0.24
C ILE A 47 6.36 7.63 0.21
N ARG A 48 7.26 7.14 -0.64
CA ARG A 48 8.69 7.15 -0.31
C ARG A 48 9.23 8.56 -0.25
N ARG A 49 8.77 9.43 -1.14
CA ARG A 49 9.29 10.79 -1.20
C ARG A 49 8.70 11.66 -0.09
N TRP A 50 7.40 11.49 0.19
CA TRP A 50 6.72 12.31 1.20
C TRP A 50 5.89 11.41 2.12
N PRO A 51 6.55 10.63 2.98
CA PRO A 51 5.80 9.62 3.77
C PRO A 51 4.82 10.21 4.75
N LEU A 52 5.04 11.46 5.19
CA LEU A 52 4.16 12.07 6.18
C LEU A 52 3.11 13.00 5.55
N ALA A 53 3.08 13.11 4.22
CA ALA A 53 2.14 14.00 3.56
C ALA A 53 0.75 13.41 3.41
N CYS A 54 0.62 12.09 3.47
CA CYS A 54 -0.67 11.43 3.32
C CYS A 54 -1.45 11.47 4.63
N PRO A 55 -2.79 11.52 4.56
CA PRO A 55 -3.58 11.58 5.78
C PRO A 55 -3.50 10.29 6.59
N VAL A 56 -3.79 10.42 7.87
CA VAL A 56 -3.85 9.29 8.78
C VAL A 56 -5.18 8.57 8.59
N GLU A 57 -5.11 7.25 8.51
CA GLU A 57 -6.30 6.41 8.44
C GLU A 57 -6.77 6.04 9.84
N HIS A 58 -5.86 5.57 10.67
CA HIS A 58 -6.16 5.10 12.03
C HIS A 58 -4.85 5.01 12.79
N ALA A 59 -4.83 5.51 14.02
CA ALA A 59 -3.59 5.57 14.83
C ALA A 59 -2.48 6.24 14.01
N ASP A 60 -1.35 5.58 13.80
CA ASP A 60 -0.26 6.13 12.97
C ASP A 60 -0.23 5.51 11.57
N ILE A 61 -1.27 4.80 11.17
CA ILE A 61 -1.34 4.22 9.84
C ILE A 61 -1.87 5.27 8.89
N ARG A 62 -1.16 5.46 7.77
CA ARG A 62 -1.53 6.44 6.77
C ARG A 62 -2.09 5.76 5.55
N ARG A 63 -2.83 6.54 4.75
CA ARG A 63 -3.45 6.02 3.54
C ARG A 63 -3.09 6.90 2.35
N LEU A 64 -2.93 6.25 1.20
CA LEU A 64 -2.91 6.94 -0.09
C LEU A 64 -3.98 6.33 -0.96
N THR A 65 -5.01 7.11 -1.27
CA THR A 65 -6.13 6.66 -2.10
C THR A 65 -5.72 6.74 -3.56
N LEU A 66 -5.95 5.66 -4.31
CA LEU A 66 -5.67 5.64 -5.74
C LEU A 66 -6.73 6.43 -6.50
N SER A 67 -6.34 7.00 -7.63
CA SER A 67 -7.25 7.84 -8.41
C SER A 67 -8.08 7.04 -9.42
N ARG A 68 -7.51 5.99 -10.01
CA ARG A 68 -8.18 5.27 -11.10
C ARG A 68 -8.73 3.90 -10.71
N PHE A 69 -8.38 3.42 -9.52
CA PHE A 69 -8.84 2.12 -9.03
C PHE A 69 -9.41 2.31 -7.65
N PRO A 70 -10.44 1.54 -7.28
CA PRO A 70 -11.11 1.73 -5.98
C PRO A 70 -10.34 1.07 -4.83
N TYR A 71 -9.08 1.48 -4.67
CA TYR A 71 -8.18 0.92 -3.66
C TYR A 71 -7.45 2.03 -2.95
N LYS A 72 -6.96 1.73 -1.77
CA LYS A 72 -6.05 2.61 -1.04
C LYS A 72 -4.88 1.79 -0.51
N LEU A 73 -3.72 2.43 -0.47
CA LEU A 73 -2.52 1.89 0.17
C LEU A 73 -2.52 2.30 1.62
N LEU A 74 -2.35 1.34 2.51
CA LEU A 74 -2.21 1.60 3.94
C LEU A 74 -0.78 1.28 4.35
N TYR A 75 -0.14 2.21 5.03
CA TYR A 75 1.26 2.04 5.36
C TYR A 75 1.61 2.67 6.70
N ALA A 76 2.66 2.14 7.33
CA ALA A 76 3.24 2.67 8.54
C ALA A 76 4.63 3.20 8.25
N VAL A 77 4.98 4.34 8.85
CA VAL A 77 6.32 4.90 8.76
C VAL A 77 7.12 4.37 9.94
N GLU A 78 8.10 3.50 9.65
CA GLU A 78 8.98 2.92 10.65
C GLU A 78 10.31 3.68 10.64
N PRO A 79 11.18 3.48 11.64
CA PRO A 79 12.42 4.27 11.70
C PRO A 79 13.29 4.17 10.46
N ASN A 80 13.32 3.03 9.78
CA ASN A 80 14.22 2.86 8.64
C ASN A 80 13.54 2.24 7.43
N HIS A 81 12.21 2.16 7.42
CA HIS A 81 11.49 1.62 6.26
C HIS A 81 10.02 2.04 6.32
N LEU A 82 9.35 1.89 5.18
CA LEU A 82 7.91 2.03 5.09
C LEU A 82 7.32 0.64 5.00
N TYR A 83 6.39 0.33 5.88
CA TYR A 83 5.74 -0.97 5.90
C TYR A 83 4.38 -0.85 5.23
N ILE A 84 4.23 -1.54 4.09
CA ILE A 84 2.97 -1.53 3.34
C ILE A 84 2.09 -2.61 3.94
N ILE A 85 1.06 -2.18 4.65
CA ILE A 85 0.20 -3.07 5.44
C ILE A 85 -0.84 -3.73 4.57
N ALA A 86 -1.44 -2.96 3.65
CA ALA A 86 -2.55 -3.44 2.87
C ALA A 86 -2.71 -2.63 1.60
N ILE A 87 -3.20 -3.30 0.56
CA ILE A 87 -3.74 -2.65 -0.63
C ILE A 87 -5.23 -2.99 -0.59
N ALA A 88 -6.02 -2.07 -0.05
CA ALA A 88 -7.36 -2.34 0.41
C ALA A 88 -8.39 -1.83 -0.59
N HIS A 89 -9.22 -2.74 -1.10
CA HIS A 89 -10.38 -2.34 -1.90
C HIS A 89 -11.34 -1.54 -1.00
N GLN A 90 -11.96 -0.51 -1.57
CA GLN A 90 -12.80 0.38 -0.78
C GLN A 90 -14.02 -0.30 -0.17
N HIS A 91 -14.39 -1.49 -0.68
CA HIS A 91 -15.54 -2.24 -0.16
C HIS A 91 -15.16 -3.29 0.89
N ARG A 92 -13.87 -3.39 1.25
CA ARG A 92 -13.46 -4.27 2.34
C ARG A 92 -13.84 -3.63 3.68
N GLN A 93 -14.02 -4.46 4.71
CA GLN A 93 -14.24 -3.94 6.06
C GLN A 93 -13.11 -3.01 6.44
N PRO A 94 -13.43 -1.85 7.03
CA PRO A 94 -12.41 -0.81 7.25
C PRO A 94 -11.23 -1.25 8.11
N ASP A 95 -11.39 -2.22 8.97
CA ASP A 95 -10.35 -2.62 9.92
C ASP A 95 -9.80 -4.02 9.67
N TYR A 96 -10.05 -4.61 8.49
CA TYR A 96 -9.66 -6.00 8.23
C TYR A 96 -8.14 -6.22 8.31
N TRP A 97 -7.37 -5.17 8.20
CA TRP A 97 -5.90 -5.23 8.16
C TRP A 97 -5.26 -5.05 9.54
N THR A 98 -6.04 -4.84 10.60
CA THR A 98 -5.48 -4.41 11.89
C THR A 98 -4.55 -5.45 12.51
N ARG A 99 -4.78 -6.73 12.29
CA ARG A 99 -3.89 -7.77 12.81
C ARG A 99 -2.50 -7.70 12.22
N ARG A 100 -2.38 -7.16 11.01
CA ARG A 100 -1.07 -6.99 10.36
C ARG A 100 -0.23 -5.95 11.08
N VAL A 101 -0.88 -4.95 11.64
CA VAL A 101 -0.19 -3.92 12.42
C VAL A 101 0.41 -4.51 13.70
N LEU A 102 -0.34 -5.39 14.35
CA LEU A 102 0.16 -6.05 15.56
C LEU A 102 1.43 -6.84 15.28
N ARG A 103 1.50 -7.51 14.12
CA ARG A 103 2.71 -8.24 13.75
C ARG A 103 3.91 -7.33 13.58
N VAL A 104 3.72 -6.12 13.05
CA VAL A 104 4.79 -5.14 12.93
C VAL A 104 5.33 -4.77 14.30
N GLN A 105 4.43 -4.53 15.24
CA GLN A 105 4.80 -4.10 16.58
C GLN A 105 5.46 -5.21 17.36
N ASP A 106 5.06 -6.45 17.13
CA ASP A 106 5.58 -7.60 17.86
C ASP A 106 6.77 -8.26 17.17
N GLY A 107 7.05 -7.89 15.94
CA GLY A 107 7.94 -8.63 15.07
C GLY A 107 9.40 -8.38 15.29
N ASP A 108 9.74 -7.66 16.29
CA ASP A 108 11.14 -7.37 16.52
C ASP A 108 11.67 -7.94 17.76
#